data_38ccb5aba66bce8e0605386bced9d51b
#
_entry.id   38ccb5aba66bce8e0605386bced9d51b
#
_cell.length_a   1.000
_cell.length_b   1.000
_cell.length_c   1.000
_cell.angle_alpha   90.00
_cell.angle_beta   90.00
_cell.angle_gamma   90.00
#
_symmetry.space_group_name_H-M   'P 1'
#
loop_
_entity.id
_entity.type
_entity.pdbx_description
1 polymer ?
#
loop_
_entity_poly.entity_id
_entity_poly.type
_entity_poly.pdbx_seq_one_letter_code
_entity_poly.pdbx_strand_id
1 'polypeptide(L)'
;IEIWNALKEKGMVIKKEIEQLYDTEKGMFLADRMVRGICPTCNAPDQPGDNCSKCGETYSPKDLINPISTLSGTSPETRKAEHLFVQIEQLHSFLDEWTQSGTLPQESANYLKNYFLNDELKDWDVSRPSPYFGFEIPDSPGNYWYVWFDAPIGYIASTKEWCEKQNEKIEEWWTNDSAEIHHFIGKDIQYFHTLFWPARLKSSRYSLPTKVHIHGFLTVDG
;
A
#
# COMPACT_ATOMS: atom_id res chain seq x y z
N ILE A 1 3.72 -10.82 11.58
CA ILE A 1 2.82 -10.80 12.77
C ILE A 1 3.25 -9.72 13.75
N GLU A 2 4.54 -9.59 14.08
CA GLU A 2 5.06 -8.64 15.07
C GLU A 2 4.65 -7.18 14.77
N ILE A 3 4.90 -6.70 13.54
CA ILE A 3 4.49 -5.36 13.08
C ILE A 3 2.98 -5.16 13.22
N TRP A 4 2.19 -6.18 12.86
CA TRP A 4 0.74 -6.13 12.96
C TRP A 4 0.26 -6.01 14.41
N ASN A 5 0.83 -6.79 15.30
CA ASN A 5 0.50 -6.71 16.71
C ASN A 5 0.86 -5.34 17.30
N ALA A 6 2.03 -4.80 16.94
CA ALA A 6 2.43 -3.46 17.38
C ALA A 6 1.46 -2.36 16.90
N LEU A 7 0.94 -2.45 15.67
CA LEU A 7 -0.08 -1.53 15.15
C LEU A 7 -1.40 -1.66 15.92
N LYS A 8 -1.82 -2.89 16.23
CA LYS A 8 -3.03 -3.14 17.03
C LYS A 8 -2.90 -2.62 18.47
N GLU A 9 -1.78 -2.88 19.12
CA GLU A 9 -1.52 -2.41 20.49
C GLU A 9 -1.56 -0.89 20.60
N LYS A 10 -1.21 -0.18 19.51
CA LYS A 10 -1.31 1.28 19.40
C LYS A 10 -2.69 1.79 18.99
N GLY A 11 -3.66 0.90 18.79
CA GLY A 11 -4.99 1.27 18.34
C GLY A 11 -5.06 1.84 16.94
N MET A 12 -4.06 1.55 16.10
CA MET A 12 -3.99 2.06 14.73
C MET A 12 -4.77 1.20 13.72
N VAL A 13 -5.24 0.03 14.12
CA VAL A 13 -5.99 -0.88 13.24
C VAL A 13 -7.48 -0.73 13.51
N ILE A 14 -8.24 -0.48 12.45
CA ILE A 14 -9.70 -0.39 12.49
C ILE A 14 -10.34 -1.25 11.41
N LYS A 15 -11.60 -1.63 11.66
CA LYS A 15 -12.45 -2.30 10.68
C LYS A 15 -13.44 -1.31 10.09
N LYS A 16 -13.61 -1.35 8.78
CA LYS A 16 -14.64 -0.58 8.06
C LYS A 16 -15.38 -1.47 7.10
N GLU A 17 -16.68 -1.28 7.01
CA GLU A 17 -17.48 -1.84 5.93
C GLU A 17 -17.37 -0.91 4.73
N ILE A 18 -16.96 -1.46 3.58
CA ILE A 18 -16.87 -0.74 2.31
C ILE A 18 -17.71 -1.44 1.25
N GLU A 19 -18.14 -0.68 0.25
CA GLU A 19 -18.80 -1.21 -0.92
C GLU A 19 -17.79 -1.55 -2.01
N GLN A 20 -17.81 -2.78 -2.50
CA GLN A 20 -16.96 -3.26 -3.59
C GLN A 20 -17.80 -3.95 -4.66
N LEU A 21 -17.28 -3.96 -5.88
CA LEU A 21 -17.86 -4.73 -6.97
C LEU A 21 -17.53 -6.22 -6.78
N TYR A 22 -18.56 -7.05 -6.96
CA TYR A 22 -18.51 -8.50 -6.79
C TYR A 22 -18.96 -9.20 -8.08
N ASP A 23 -18.13 -10.10 -8.57
CA ASP A 23 -18.45 -10.96 -9.70
C ASP A 23 -19.22 -12.18 -9.21
N THR A 24 -20.50 -12.26 -9.55
CA THR A 24 -21.39 -13.34 -9.09
C THR A 24 -21.07 -14.67 -9.77
N GLU A 25 -20.55 -14.67 -11.01
CA GLU A 25 -20.17 -15.89 -11.71
C GLU A 25 -18.86 -16.47 -11.19
N LYS A 26 -17.91 -15.61 -10.83
CA LYS A 26 -16.63 -16.02 -10.25
C LYS A 26 -16.66 -16.18 -8.73
N GLY A 27 -17.70 -15.66 -8.08
CA GLY A 27 -17.87 -15.75 -6.64
C GLY A 27 -16.83 -14.95 -5.85
N MET A 28 -16.40 -13.77 -6.37
CA MET A 28 -15.30 -13.02 -5.77
C MET A 28 -15.47 -11.51 -5.90
N PHE A 29 -14.88 -10.78 -4.95
CA PHE A 29 -14.70 -9.34 -5.05
C PHE A 29 -13.66 -8.99 -6.12
N LEU A 30 -13.92 -7.90 -6.85
CA LEU A 30 -13.07 -7.48 -7.96
C LEU A 30 -12.06 -6.42 -7.48
N ALA A 31 -10.80 -6.63 -7.80
CA ALA A 31 -9.79 -5.57 -7.72
C ALA A 31 -9.96 -4.58 -8.88
N ASP A 32 -9.49 -3.36 -8.72
CA ASP A 32 -9.65 -2.26 -9.69
C ASP A 32 -9.28 -2.66 -11.12
N ARG A 33 -8.15 -3.37 -11.28
CA ARG A 33 -7.67 -3.89 -12.58
C ARG A 33 -8.57 -4.96 -13.23
N MET A 34 -9.48 -5.53 -12.45
CA MET A 34 -10.41 -6.56 -12.90
C MET A 34 -11.75 -5.99 -13.36
N VAL A 35 -11.88 -4.67 -13.38
CA VAL A 35 -13.09 -3.96 -13.81
C VAL A 35 -12.76 -3.03 -14.96
N ARG A 36 -13.61 -2.99 -15.94
CA ARG A 36 -13.56 -2.01 -17.03
C ARG A 36 -14.95 -1.43 -17.25
N GLY A 37 -14.99 -0.19 -17.71
CA GLY A 37 -16.25 0.50 -17.97
C GLY A 37 -16.05 1.82 -18.69
N ILE A 38 -17.06 2.66 -18.66
CA ILE A 38 -17.01 4.00 -19.28
C ILE A 38 -16.61 5.01 -18.21
N CYS A 39 -15.65 5.88 -18.52
CA CYS A 39 -15.21 6.94 -17.61
C CYS A 39 -16.39 7.86 -17.24
N PRO A 40 -16.63 8.13 -15.95
CA PRO A 40 -17.74 8.99 -15.51
C PRO A 40 -17.53 10.47 -15.89
N THR A 41 -16.28 10.89 -16.11
CA THR A 41 -15.94 12.30 -16.39
C THR A 41 -15.94 12.62 -17.88
N CYS A 42 -15.23 11.82 -18.70
CA CYS A 42 -15.07 12.13 -20.13
C CYS A 42 -15.81 11.17 -21.08
N ASN A 43 -16.55 10.21 -20.55
CA ASN A 43 -17.29 9.18 -21.29
C ASN A 43 -16.42 8.32 -22.24
N ALA A 44 -15.11 8.26 -22.00
CA ALA A 44 -14.25 7.36 -22.76
C ALA A 44 -14.62 5.90 -22.45
N PRO A 45 -14.87 5.04 -23.46
CA PRO A 45 -15.18 3.65 -23.25
C PRO A 45 -13.96 2.84 -22.83
N ASP A 46 -14.20 1.65 -22.28
CA ASP A 46 -13.19 0.64 -21.95
C ASP A 46 -12.04 1.16 -21.07
N GLN A 47 -12.38 1.91 -20.00
CA GLN A 47 -11.40 2.42 -19.05
C GLN A 47 -11.23 1.46 -17.87
N PRO A 48 -10.01 1.35 -17.29
CA PRO A 48 -9.76 0.56 -16.09
C PRO A 48 -10.46 1.13 -14.85
N GLY A 49 -10.58 0.32 -13.81
CA GLY A 49 -11.37 0.63 -12.61
C GLY A 49 -10.78 1.67 -11.65
N ASP A 50 -9.57 2.14 -11.87
CA ASP A 50 -8.86 3.06 -10.97
C ASP A 50 -8.62 4.45 -11.57
N ASN A 51 -8.43 4.52 -12.89
CA ASN A 51 -8.15 5.77 -13.58
C ASN A 51 -8.56 5.76 -15.05
N CYS A 52 -8.72 6.94 -15.63
CA CYS A 52 -8.99 7.09 -17.06
C CYS A 52 -7.70 7.31 -17.85
N SER A 53 -7.38 6.41 -18.76
CA SER A 53 -6.22 6.53 -19.64
C SER A 53 -6.32 7.71 -20.62
N LYS A 54 -7.51 8.28 -20.81
CA LYS A 54 -7.77 9.39 -21.76
C LYS A 54 -7.71 10.76 -21.11
N CYS A 55 -8.35 10.95 -19.93
CA CYS A 55 -8.41 12.27 -19.25
C CYS A 55 -7.60 12.33 -17.97
N GLY A 56 -7.04 11.20 -17.48
CA GLY A 56 -6.25 11.15 -16.26
C GLY A 56 -7.06 11.17 -14.95
N GLU A 57 -8.40 11.23 -15.03
CA GLU A 57 -9.26 11.22 -13.84
C GLU A 57 -9.13 9.92 -13.06
N THR A 58 -9.10 10.02 -11.73
CA THR A 58 -9.10 8.88 -10.81
C THR A 58 -10.46 8.70 -10.18
N TYR A 59 -10.90 7.45 -10.04
CA TYR A 59 -12.21 7.10 -9.52
C TYR A 59 -12.19 5.69 -8.89
N SER A 60 -13.25 5.34 -8.17
CA SER A 60 -13.47 3.98 -7.71
C SER A 60 -14.09 3.12 -8.84
N PRO A 61 -13.82 1.81 -8.90
CA PRO A 61 -14.44 0.91 -9.88
C PRO A 61 -15.96 1.01 -9.95
N LYS A 62 -16.63 1.29 -8.83
CA LYS A 62 -18.08 1.46 -8.74
C LYS A 62 -18.61 2.74 -9.41
N ASP A 63 -17.74 3.72 -9.64
CA ASP A 63 -18.12 5.01 -10.25
C ASP A 63 -18.12 4.92 -11.78
N LEU A 64 -17.54 3.85 -12.35
CA LEU A 64 -17.59 3.59 -13.79
C LEU A 64 -19.05 3.43 -14.26
N ILE A 65 -19.34 3.96 -15.43
CA ILE A 65 -20.62 3.74 -16.10
C ILE A 65 -20.57 2.37 -16.79
N ASN A 66 -21.56 1.53 -16.53
CA ASN A 66 -21.66 0.15 -17.04
C ASN A 66 -20.37 -0.68 -16.77
N PRO A 67 -19.98 -0.87 -15.50
CA PRO A 67 -18.82 -1.67 -15.18
C PRO A 67 -18.99 -3.13 -15.61
N ILE A 68 -17.92 -3.73 -16.12
CA ILE A 68 -17.86 -5.14 -16.55
C ILE A 68 -16.65 -5.79 -15.88
N SER A 69 -16.86 -7.00 -15.36
CA SER A 69 -15.76 -7.86 -14.89
C SER A 69 -14.93 -8.34 -16.07
N THR A 70 -13.62 -8.15 -16.01
CA THR A 70 -12.70 -8.71 -17.02
C THR A 70 -12.53 -10.22 -16.90
N LEU A 71 -13.00 -10.83 -15.80
CA LEU A 71 -12.90 -12.27 -15.54
C LEU A 71 -14.04 -13.09 -16.11
N SER A 72 -15.25 -12.56 -16.04
CA SER A 72 -16.48 -13.24 -16.52
C SER A 72 -17.10 -12.58 -17.74
N GLY A 73 -16.83 -11.29 -17.97
CA GLY A 73 -17.51 -10.49 -18.99
C GLY A 73 -18.89 -10.02 -18.56
N THR A 74 -19.30 -10.27 -17.32
CA THR A 74 -20.63 -9.88 -16.80
C THR A 74 -20.57 -8.58 -16.02
N SER A 75 -21.73 -7.94 -15.82
CA SER A 75 -21.86 -6.78 -14.96
C SER A 75 -21.78 -7.22 -13.49
N PRO A 76 -20.84 -6.68 -12.70
CA PRO A 76 -20.71 -7.03 -11.29
C PRO A 76 -21.80 -6.36 -10.44
N GLU A 77 -22.07 -6.95 -9.27
CA GLU A 77 -22.93 -6.38 -8.24
C GLU A 77 -22.11 -5.59 -7.22
N THR A 78 -22.71 -4.55 -6.63
CA THR A 78 -22.13 -3.90 -5.46
C THR A 78 -22.49 -4.69 -4.21
N ARG A 79 -21.49 -5.12 -3.44
CA ARG A 79 -21.65 -5.79 -2.16
C ARG A 79 -20.81 -5.12 -1.08
N LYS A 80 -21.25 -5.24 0.16
CA LYS A 80 -20.51 -4.78 1.33
C LYS A 80 -19.48 -5.83 1.74
N ALA A 81 -18.28 -5.35 2.05
CA ALA A 81 -17.19 -6.17 2.57
C ALA A 81 -16.54 -5.47 3.79
N GLU A 82 -16.24 -6.23 4.83
CA GLU A 82 -15.46 -5.73 5.95
C GLU A 82 -13.97 -5.74 5.59
N HIS A 83 -13.36 -4.59 5.67
CA HIS A 83 -11.93 -4.41 5.42
C HIS A 83 -11.21 -3.91 6.68
N LEU A 84 -9.92 -4.22 6.75
CA LEU A 84 -9.02 -3.76 7.79
C LEU A 84 -8.19 -2.59 7.26
N PHE A 85 -8.16 -1.51 8.05
CA PHE A 85 -7.44 -0.29 7.72
C PHE A 85 -6.40 0.02 8.79
N VAL A 86 -5.29 0.63 8.37
CA VAL A 86 -4.30 1.22 9.27
C VAL A 86 -4.42 2.74 9.22
N GLN A 87 -4.62 3.34 10.38
CA GLN A 87 -4.76 4.79 10.56
C GLN A 87 -3.38 5.44 10.64
N ILE A 88 -2.76 5.73 9.50
CA ILE A 88 -1.43 6.35 9.46
C ILE A 88 -1.43 7.83 9.85
N GLU A 89 -2.60 8.49 9.86
CA GLU A 89 -2.77 9.86 10.33
C GLU A 89 -2.27 10.05 11.77
N GLN A 90 -2.37 9.03 12.62
CA GLN A 90 -1.82 9.07 13.98
C GLN A 90 -0.30 9.33 14.03
N LEU A 91 0.39 9.14 12.92
CA LEU A 91 1.83 9.40 12.77
C LEU A 91 2.14 10.56 11.82
N HIS A 92 1.16 11.41 11.52
CA HIS A 92 1.31 12.52 10.56
C HIS A 92 2.52 13.41 10.88
N SER A 93 2.59 13.95 12.09
CA SER A 93 3.70 14.83 12.49
C SER A 93 5.06 14.15 12.36
N PHE A 94 5.16 12.87 12.72
CA PHE A 94 6.38 12.08 12.53
C PHE A 94 6.73 11.93 11.04
N LEU A 95 5.74 11.63 10.19
CA LEU A 95 5.96 11.45 8.76
C LEU A 95 6.36 12.75 8.08
N ASP A 96 5.73 13.88 8.45
CA ASP A 96 6.13 15.20 7.93
C ASP A 96 7.58 15.53 8.34
N GLU A 97 7.95 15.38 9.61
CA GLU A 97 9.30 15.62 10.08
C GLU A 97 10.32 14.69 9.39
N TRP A 98 10.05 13.38 9.34
CA TRP A 98 10.98 12.40 8.80
C TRP A 98 11.18 12.58 7.28
N THR A 99 10.13 12.84 6.51
CA THR A 99 10.25 13.06 5.06
C THR A 99 11.00 14.34 4.72
N GLN A 100 10.99 15.35 5.59
CA GLN A 100 11.70 16.64 5.42
C GLN A 100 13.12 16.65 6.04
N SER A 101 13.55 15.58 6.72
CA SER A 101 14.83 15.52 7.44
C SER A 101 16.07 15.37 6.54
N GLY A 102 15.91 15.33 5.23
CA GLY A 102 16.98 15.04 4.28
C GLY A 102 17.21 13.55 4.01
N THR A 103 16.34 12.69 4.51
CA THR A 103 16.33 11.25 4.20
C THR A 103 15.96 10.97 2.73
N LEU A 104 15.14 11.83 2.14
CA LEU A 104 14.66 11.75 0.75
C LEU A 104 15.36 12.77 -0.15
N PRO A 105 15.38 12.53 -1.49
CA PRO A 105 15.65 13.60 -2.45
C PRO A 105 14.68 14.77 -2.25
N GLN A 106 15.15 16.01 -2.36
CA GLN A 106 14.34 17.21 -2.08
C GLN A 106 13.07 17.30 -2.91
N GLU A 107 13.12 16.89 -4.19
CA GLU A 107 11.96 16.84 -5.06
C GLU A 107 10.87 15.90 -4.51
N SER A 108 11.28 14.71 -4.06
CA SER A 108 10.38 13.72 -3.47
C SER A 108 9.80 14.20 -2.14
N ALA A 109 10.61 14.81 -1.30
CA ALA A 109 10.15 15.41 -0.04
C ALA A 109 9.09 16.49 -0.27
N ASN A 110 9.34 17.40 -1.23
CA ASN A 110 8.39 18.45 -1.62
C ASN A 110 7.10 17.86 -2.21
N TYR A 111 7.21 16.83 -3.03
CA TYR A 111 6.05 16.14 -3.60
C TYR A 111 5.17 15.54 -2.49
N LEU A 112 5.76 14.78 -1.56
CA LEU A 112 5.01 14.19 -0.45
C LEU A 112 4.34 15.26 0.43
N LYS A 113 5.04 16.34 0.73
CA LYS A 113 4.50 17.43 1.51
C LYS A 113 3.29 18.08 0.83
N ASN A 114 3.40 18.39 -0.45
CA ASN A 114 2.37 19.12 -1.18
C ASN A 114 1.13 18.29 -1.52
N TYR A 115 1.29 16.98 -1.74
CA TYR A 115 0.20 16.13 -2.22
C TYR A 115 -0.39 15.19 -1.17
N PHE A 116 0.30 14.97 -0.04
CA PHE A 116 -0.15 14.04 0.99
C PHE A 116 -0.13 14.64 2.40
N LEU A 117 0.93 15.35 2.78
CA LEU A 117 1.18 15.79 4.14
C LEU A 117 0.67 17.21 4.44
N ASN A 118 0.07 17.90 3.48
CA ASN A 118 -0.66 19.15 3.73
C ASN A 118 -2.10 18.92 4.19
N ASP A 119 -2.64 17.72 3.94
CA ASP A 119 -3.98 17.32 4.31
C ASP A 119 -3.93 16.08 5.22
N GLU A 120 -5.06 15.72 5.81
CA GLU A 120 -5.22 14.50 6.60
C GLU A 120 -4.90 13.24 5.76
N LEU A 121 -4.04 12.39 6.28
CA LEU A 121 -3.68 11.14 5.64
C LEU A 121 -4.84 10.14 5.71
N LYS A 122 -5.24 9.64 4.56
CA LYS A 122 -6.32 8.64 4.48
C LYS A 122 -5.91 7.33 5.14
N ASP A 123 -6.87 6.68 5.79
CA ASP A 123 -6.70 5.35 6.30
C ASP A 123 -6.32 4.37 5.18
N TRP A 124 -5.31 3.57 5.43
CA TRP A 124 -4.77 2.64 4.44
C TRP A 124 -5.45 1.28 4.52
N ASP A 125 -6.17 0.89 3.47
CA ASP A 125 -6.77 -0.44 3.34
C ASP A 125 -5.67 -1.50 3.14
N VAL A 126 -5.50 -2.36 4.14
CA VAL A 126 -4.45 -3.39 4.18
C VAL A 126 -4.95 -4.81 3.99
N SER A 127 -6.26 -4.99 3.78
CA SER A 127 -6.87 -6.30 3.60
C SER A 127 -7.42 -6.51 2.20
N ARG A 128 -7.45 -7.76 1.77
CA ARG A 128 -8.09 -8.19 0.53
C ARG A 128 -8.92 -9.44 0.80
N PRO A 129 -10.22 -9.44 0.50
CA PRO A 129 -11.06 -10.61 0.72
C PRO A 129 -10.70 -11.77 -0.22
N SER A 130 -10.97 -13.00 0.25
CA SER A 130 -10.83 -14.22 -0.54
C SER A 130 -11.70 -14.18 -1.82
N PRO A 131 -11.24 -14.81 -2.93
CA PRO A 131 -9.95 -15.47 -3.12
C PRO A 131 -8.87 -14.46 -3.49
N TYR A 132 -7.78 -14.42 -2.71
CA TYR A 132 -6.64 -13.56 -2.95
C TYR A 132 -5.35 -14.33 -2.67
N PHE A 133 -4.32 -14.15 -3.49
CA PHE A 133 -3.00 -14.73 -3.25
C PHE A 133 -2.21 -13.89 -2.25
N GLY A 134 -1.85 -14.47 -1.12
CA GLY A 134 -1.09 -13.79 -0.07
C GLY A 134 -1.13 -14.53 1.26
N PHE A 135 -0.67 -13.89 2.31
CA PHE A 135 -0.76 -14.42 3.67
C PHE A 135 -2.09 -13.99 4.31
N GLU A 136 -2.80 -14.93 4.88
CA GLU A 136 -4.04 -14.65 5.60
C GLU A 136 -3.78 -13.83 6.86
N ILE A 137 -4.67 -12.88 7.14
CA ILE A 137 -4.59 -12.03 8.32
C ILE A 137 -5.06 -12.85 9.54
N PRO A 138 -4.21 -13.04 10.59
CA PRO A 138 -4.52 -13.97 11.69
C PRO A 138 -5.84 -13.71 12.41
N ASP A 139 -6.25 -12.44 12.50
CA ASP A 139 -7.44 -12.02 13.24
C ASP A 139 -8.66 -11.77 12.34
N SER A 140 -8.56 -12.11 11.06
CA SER A 140 -9.61 -11.85 10.08
C SER A 140 -9.65 -12.97 9.03
N PRO A 141 -10.17 -14.16 9.39
CA PRO A 141 -10.26 -15.29 8.47
C PRO A 141 -10.93 -14.91 7.15
N GLY A 142 -10.37 -15.37 6.04
CA GLY A 142 -10.83 -15.03 4.69
C GLY A 142 -10.34 -13.68 4.17
N ASN A 143 -9.59 -12.93 4.95
CA ASN A 143 -8.89 -11.72 4.51
C ASN A 143 -7.38 -11.95 4.46
N TYR A 144 -6.77 -11.44 3.42
CA TYR A 144 -5.34 -11.56 3.11
C TYR A 144 -4.67 -10.20 3.16
N TRP A 145 -3.37 -10.17 3.48
CA TRP A 145 -2.60 -8.93 3.42
C TRP A 145 -2.56 -8.37 2.01
N TYR A 146 -2.83 -7.08 1.88
CA TYR A 146 -2.48 -6.36 0.66
C TYR A 146 -0.97 -6.42 0.44
N VAL A 147 -0.55 -6.69 -0.78
CA VAL A 147 0.86 -6.94 -1.13
C VAL A 147 1.82 -5.88 -0.60
N TRP A 148 1.46 -4.61 -0.60
CA TRP A 148 2.30 -3.53 -0.09
C TRP A 148 2.34 -3.46 1.45
N PHE A 149 1.50 -4.22 2.13
CA PHE A 149 1.64 -4.39 3.58
C PHE A 149 2.70 -5.45 3.91
N ASP A 150 2.81 -6.53 3.18
CA ASP A 150 3.75 -7.62 3.49
C ASP A 150 5.07 -7.55 2.70
N ALA A 151 5.08 -7.07 1.44
CA ALA A 151 6.25 -7.06 0.59
C ALA A 151 7.49 -6.38 1.20
N PRO A 152 7.40 -5.18 1.81
CA PRO A 152 8.57 -4.55 2.45
C PRO A 152 9.10 -5.31 3.67
N ILE A 153 8.29 -6.18 4.29
CA ILE A 153 8.76 -7.07 5.36
C ILE A 153 9.80 -8.06 4.83
N GLY A 154 9.78 -8.33 3.53
CA GLY A 154 10.79 -9.12 2.83
C GLY A 154 12.22 -8.62 3.05
N TYR A 155 12.42 -7.31 3.23
CA TYR A 155 13.74 -6.74 3.54
C TYR A 155 14.26 -7.25 4.89
N ILE A 156 13.40 -7.22 5.92
CA ILE A 156 13.74 -7.77 7.24
C ILE A 156 13.95 -9.28 7.16
N ALA A 157 13.07 -9.99 6.45
CA ALA A 157 13.15 -11.43 6.31
C ALA A 157 14.44 -11.88 5.60
N SER A 158 14.84 -11.19 4.53
CA SER A 158 16.09 -11.45 3.81
C SER A 158 17.32 -11.21 4.68
N THR A 159 17.31 -10.11 5.46
CA THR A 159 18.40 -9.84 6.42
C THR A 159 18.45 -10.93 7.49
N LYS A 160 17.29 -11.35 8.00
CA LYS A 160 17.21 -12.41 9.01
C LYS A 160 17.79 -13.73 8.47
N GLU A 161 17.41 -14.14 7.27
CA GLU A 161 17.95 -15.33 6.63
C GLU A 161 19.47 -15.25 6.45
N TRP A 162 19.97 -14.09 6.04
CA TRP A 162 21.41 -13.86 5.92
C TRP A 162 22.11 -13.93 7.29
N CYS A 163 21.57 -13.29 8.33
CA CYS A 163 22.10 -13.34 9.69
C CYS A 163 22.20 -14.80 10.20
N GLU A 164 21.17 -15.61 9.99
CA GLU A 164 21.16 -17.02 10.37
C GLU A 164 22.30 -17.80 9.68
N LYS A 165 22.57 -17.51 8.40
CA LYS A 165 23.66 -18.14 7.63
C LYS A 165 25.05 -17.67 8.06
N GLN A 166 25.17 -16.44 8.56
CA GLN A 166 26.44 -15.83 8.97
C GLN A 166 26.68 -15.91 10.49
N ASN A 167 25.74 -16.47 11.25
CA ASN A 167 25.77 -16.48 12.73
C ASN A 167 25.79 -15.05 13.31
N GLU A 168 25.09 -14.13 12.67
CA GLU A 168 24.87 -12.73 13.08
C GLU A 168 23.52 -12.57 13.75
N LYS A 169 23.29 -11.43 14.43
CA LYS A 169 22.03 -11.10 15.07
C LYS A 169 21.26 -10.06 14.26
N ILE A 170 19.99 -10.32 14.00
CA ILE A 170 19.11 -9.40 13.25
C ILE A 170 18.98 -8.02 13.91
N GLU A 171 19.04 -7.98 15.24
CA GLU A 171 18.95 -6.78 16.05
C GLU A 171 20.08 -5.79 15.72
N GLU A 172 21.25 -6.27 15.34
CA GLU A 172 22.40 -5.44 14.96
C GLU A 172 22.16 -4.65 13.66
N TRP A 173 21.19 -5.09 12.85
CA TRP A 173 20.87 -4.53 11.55
C TRP A 173 19.57 -3.73 11.54
N TRP A 174 18.56 -4.19 12.28
CA TRP A 174 17.21 -3.61 12.19
C TRP A 174 16.72 -2.91 13.46
N THR A 175 17.48 -2.99 14.56
CA THR A 175 17.14 -2.30 15.82
C THR A 175 18.34 -1.58 16.44
N ASN A 176 19.41 -1.39 15.69
CA ASN A 176 20.63 -0.73 16.12
C ASN A 176 20.80 0.62 15.41
N ASP A 177 20.92 1.69 16.17
CA ASP A 177 21.07 3.06 15.65
C ASP A 177 22.39 3.29 14.88
N SER A 178 23.38 2.40 15.00
CA SER A 178 24.63 2.46 14.23
C SER A 178 24.54 1.81 12.84
N ALA A 179 23.47 1.06 12.55
CA ALA A 179 23.23 0.48 11.23
C ALA A 179 22.55 1.49 10.32
N GLU A 180 23.00 1.58 9.08
CA GLU A 180 22.37 2.39 8.05
C GLU A 180 21.52 1.54 7.11
N ILE A 181 20.29 1.97 6.88
CA ILE A 181 19.37 1.31 5.95
C ILE A 181 19.15 2.24 4.75
N HIS A 182 19.56 1.78 3.59
CA HIS A 182 19.39 2.49 2.32
C HIS A 182 18.40 1.77 1.41
N HIS A 183 17.34 2.45 1.01
CA HIS A 183 16.41 1.96 -0.01
C HIS A 183 16.74 2.56 -1.38
N PHE A 184 16.73 1.73 -2.41
CA PHE A 184 16.85 2.13 -3.81
C PHE A 184 15.59 1.70 -4.54
N ILE A 185 14.75 2.65 -4.91
CA ILE A 185 13.39 2.40 -5.40
C ILE A 185 13.04 3.22 -6.63
N GLY A 186 12.09 2.74 -7.43
CA GLY A 186 11.41 3.52 -8.45
C GLY A 186 10.38 4.51 -7.85
N LYS A 187 10.11 5.58 -8.55
CA LYS A 187 9.14 6.60 -8.10
C LYS A 187 7.70 6.07 -8.01
N ASP A 188 7.37 4.99 -8.69
CA ASP A 188 6.07 4.32 -8.67
C ASP A 188 5.72 3.68 -7.33
N ILE A 189 6.74 3.29 -6.54
CA ILE A 189 6.58 2.71 -5.20
C ILE A 189 7.00 3.68 -4.08
N GLN A 190 7.26 4.93 -4.41
CA GLN A 190 7.66 5.96 -3.46
C GLN A 190 6.68 6.07 -2.30
N TYR A 191 5.39 6.18 -2.57
CA TYR A 191 4.34 6.33 -1.57
C TYR A 191 4.39 5.24 -0.49
N PHE A 192 4.56 3.99 -0.90
CA PHE A 192 4.65 2.84 0.03
C PHE A 192 5.90 2.86 0.90
N HIS A 193 7.03 3.33 0.36
CA HIS A 193 8.33 3.32 1.06
C HIS A 193 8.58 4.59 1.88
N THR A 194 7.82 5.66 1.67
CA THR A 194 8.06 6.93 2.35
C THR A 194 6.95 7.35 3.30
N LEU A 195 5.77 6.73 3.25
CA LEU A 195 4.69 6.94 4.20
C LEU A 195 4.35 5.66 4.97
N PHE A 196 3.93 4.60 4.30
CA PHE A 196 3.48 3.38 4.96
C PHE A 196 4.59 2.58 5.63
N TRP A 197 5.73 2.43 4.97
CA TRP A 197 6.84 1.67 5.51
C TRP A 197 7.45 2.31 6.77
N PRO A 198 7.83 3.60 6.77
CA PRO A 198 8.33 4.24 7.99
C PRO A 198 7.28 4.29 9.11
N ALA A 199 5.99 4.45 8.81
CA ALA A 199 4.93 4.38 9.82
C ALA A 199 4.91 3.02 10.54
N ARG A 200 5.05 1.92 9.80
CA ARG A 200 5.11 0.56 10.37
C ARG A 200 6.39 0.32 11.17
N LEU A 201 7.53 0.72 10.65
CA LEU A 201 8.82 0.60 11.36
C LEU A 201 8.79 1.38 12.68
N LYS A 202 8.34 2.63 12.64
CA LYS A 202 8.18 3.48 13.83
C LYS A 202 7.24 2.85 14.86
N SER A 203 6.17 2.22 14.40
CA SER A 203 5.19 1.58 15.28
C SER A 203 5.74 0.34 15.94
N SER A 204 6.59 -0.42 15.28
CA SER A 204 7.16 -1.69 15.72
C SER A 204 8.59 -1.61 16.25
N ARG A 205 9.12 -0.40 16.43
CA ARG A 205 10.47 -0.12 16.97
C ARG A 205 11.62 -0.64 16.10
N TYR A 206 11.39 -0.92 14.83
CA TYR A 206 12.46 -1.15 13.87
C TYR A 206 13.13 0.16 13.47
N SER A 207 14.41 0.08 13.10
CA SER A 207 15.17 1.21 12.60
C SER A 207 14.56 1.75 11.31
N LEU A 208 14.52 3.07 11.19
CA LEU A 208 14.01 3.77 10.01
C LEU A 208 15.09 3.78 8.90
N PRO A 209 14.68 3.88 7.63
CA PRO A 209 15.63 4.10 6.56
C PRO A 209 16.43 5.39 6.78
N THR A 210 17.75 5.29 6.69
CA THR A 210 18.68 6.41 6.76
C THR A 210 18.59 7.26 5.50
N LYS A 211 18.45 6.58 4.34
CA LYS A 211 18.28 7.22 3.03
C LYS A 211 17.34 6.41 2.13
N VAL A 212 16.55 7.12 1.34
CA VAL A 212 15.76 6.53 0.27
C VAL A 212 16.18 7.19 -1.06
N HIS A 213 16.78 6.40 -1.93
CA HIS A 213 17.19 6.81 -3.27
C HIS A 213 16.07 6.49 -4.26
N ILE A 214 15.54 7.51 -4.91
CA ILE A 214 14.37 7.38 -5.78
C ILE A 214 14.76 7.73 -7.20
N HIS A 215 14.61 6.78 -8.13
CA HIS A 215 14.85 7.02 -9.56
C HIS A 215 13.54 7.15 -10.34
N GLY A 216 13.62 7.83 -11.49
CA GLY A 216 12.49 7.95 -12.42
C GLY A 216 12.10 6.61 -13.05
N PHE A 217 11.06 6.63 -13.88
CA PHE A 217 10.69 5.46 -14.66
C PHE A 217 11.83 5.08 -15.63
N LEU A 218 12.06 3.78 -15.74
CA LEU A 218 12.93 3.25 -16.78
C LEU A 218 12.15 3.26 -18.10
N THR A 219 12.73 3.86 -19.11
CA THR A 219 12.18 3.86 -20.47
C THR A 219 12.99 2.93 -21.35
N VAL A 220 12.33 2.32 -22.32
CA VAL A 220 12.97 1.54 -23.40
C VAL A 220 12.80 2.37 -24.68
N ASP A 221 13.91 2.63 -25.37
CA ASP A 221 13.97 3.42 -26.61
C ASP A 221 13.57 4.90 -26.49
N GLY A 222 13.77 5.51 -25.33
CA GLY A 222 13.66 6.96 -25.12
C GLY A 222 12.45 7.41 -24.35
#